data_5cf7f95bf0d7f483f769ad249c704d1d
#
_entry.id   5cf7f95bf0d7f483f769ad249c704d1d
#
_cell.length_a   1.000
_cell.length_b   1.000
_cell.length_c   1.000
_cell.angle_alpha   90.00
_cell.angle_beta   90.00
_cell.angle_gamma   90.00
#
_symmetry.space_group_name_H-M   'P 1'
#
loop_
_entity.id
_entity.type
_entity.pdbx_description
1 polymer ?
#
loop_
_entity_poly.entity_id
_entity_poly.type
_entity_poly.pdbx_seq_one_letter_code
_entity_poly.pdbx_strand_id
1 'polypeptide(L)'
;MMKKRLDFQHKMKNNAWNHFRTITHHRLLVMKGCFQVGLYRQGLLHDLSKYTWTEFKTGVRYYQGDRSPNAAEKEIMGYSPAWLHHKGRNKHHFEYWIDVSTREDNWRIVGVKMPVRYFVEMVMDRIAA
;
A
#
# COMPACT_ATOMS: atom_id res chain seq x y z
N MET A 1 -23.00 -18.05 21.63
CA MET A 1 -22.89 -17.68 20.21
C MET A 1 -22.96 -16.16 19.98
N MET A 2 -23.96 -15.49 20.55
CA MET A 2 -24.19 -14.03 20.41
C MET A 2 -23.03 -13.17 20.94
N LYS A 3 -22.46 -13.48 22.12
CA LYS A 3 -21.32 -12.75 22.70
C LYS A 3 -20.09 -12.76 21.79
N LYS A 4 -19.71 -13.91 21.21
CA LYS A 4 -18.57 -14.02 20.26
C LYS A 4 -18.79 -13.18 19.00
N ARG A 5 -20.03 -13.06 18.52
CA ARG A 5 -20.37 -12.24 17.36
C ARG A 5 -20.26 -10.74 17.67
N LEU A 6 -20.68 -10.32 18.84
CA LEU A 6 -20.56 -8.94 19.33
C LEU A 6 -19.09 -8.56 19.54
N ASP A 7 -18.28 -9.43 20.13
CA ASP A 7 -16.86 -9.21 20.34
C ASP A 7 -16.11 -9.10 19.00
N PHE A 8 -16.47 -9.94 18.03
CA PHE A 8 -15.91 -9.87 16.68
C PHE A 8 -16.27 -8.55 15.98
N GLN A 9 -17.53 -8.12 16.04
CA GLN A 9 -17.97 -6.86 15.44
C GLN A 9 -17.31 -5.65 16.09
N HIS A 10 -17.14 -5.67 17.41
CA HIS A 10 -16.44 -4.60 18.14
C HIS A 10 -14.97 -4.53 17.76
N LYS A 11 -14.29 -5.68 17.66
CA LYS A 11 -12.89 -5.77 17.19
C LYS A 11 -12.75 -5.24 15.77
N MET A 12 -13.65 -5.57 14.86
CA MET A 12 -13.62 -5.10 13.47
C MET A 12 -13.81 -3.58 13.37
N LYS A 13 -14.70 -2.99 14.16
CA LYS A 13 -14.88 -1.53 14.23
C LYS A 13 -13.63 -0.83 14.72
N ASN A 14 -12.99 -1.35 15.78
CA ASN A 14 -11.74 -0.80 16.30
C ASN A 14 -10.61 -0.92 15.27
N ASN A 15 -10.49 -2.05 14.58
CA ASN A 15 -9.52 -2.24 13.52
C ASN A 15 -9.74 -1.27 12.36
N ALA A 16 -10.97 -1.02 11.95
CA ALA A 16 -11.28 -0.07 10.88
C ALA A 16 -10.83 1.35 11.25
N TRP A 17 -11.13 1.79 12.46
CA TRP A 17 -10.70 3.11 12.93
C TRP A 17 -9.18 3.21 13.08
N ASN A 18 -8.55 2.21 13.67
CA ASN A 18 -7.11 2.17 13.85
C ASN A 18 -6.38 2.10 12.50
N HIS A 19 -6.87 1.28 11.57
CA HIS A 19 -6.31 1.21 10.22
C HIS A 19 -6.45 2.55 9.49
N PHE A 20 -7.62 3.17 9.53
CA PHE A 20 -7.85 4.49 8.94
C PHE A 20 -6.89 5.54 9.49
N ARG A 21 -6.71 5.60 10.81
CA ARG A 21 -5.76 6.51 11.45
C ARG A 21 -4.32 6.25 11.01
N THR A 22 -3.91 4.99 10.95
CA THR A 22 -2.57 4.58 10.55
C THR A 22 -2.25 5.00 9.13
N ILE A 23 -3.12 4.69 8.15
CA ILE A 23 -2.87 5.05 6.74
C ILE A 23 -2.95 6.56 6.53
N THR A 24 -3.82 7.25 7.24
CA THR A 24 -3.96 8.72 7.15
C THR A 24 -2.73 9.41 7.74
N HIS A 25 -2.26 8.99 8.91
CA HIS A 25 -1.06 9.54 9.53
C HIS A 25 0.17 9.36 8.62
N HIS A 26 0.39 8.14 8.13
CA HIS A 26 1.49 7.85 7.19
C HIS A 26 1.40 8.71 5.93
N ARG A 27 0.22 8.80 5.32
CA ARG A 27 -0.01 9.62 4.13
C ARG A 27 0.32 11.10 4.36
N LEU A 28 -0.05 11.66 5.52
CA LEU A 28 0.28 13.05 5.87
C LEU A 28 1.79 13.27 6.03
N LEU A 29 2.52 12.31 6.60
CA LEU A 29 3.98 12.37 6.70
C LEU A 29 4.64 12.34 5.31
N VAL A 30 4.19 11.44 4.43
CA VAL A 30 4.70 11.37 3.04
C VAL A 30 4.37 12.65 2.28
N MET A 31 3.15 13.17 2.40
CA MET A 31 2.75 14.43 1.78
C MET A 31 3.67 15.58 2.22
N LYS A 32 3.96 15.69 3.51
CA LYS A 32 4.91 16.69 4.04
C LYS A 32 6.30 16.54 3.41
N GLY A 33 6.84 15.32 3.36
CA GLY A 33 8.13 15.05 2.73
C GLY A 33 8.15 15.38 1.25
N CYS A 34 7.13 14.99 0.50
CA CYS A 34 6.97 15.31 -0.91
C CYS A 34 6.90 16.83 -1.16
N PHE A 35 6.20 17.58 -0.31
CA PHE A 35 6.10 19.05 -0.43
C PHE A 35 7.45 19.72 -0.21
N GLN A 36 8.27 19.23 0.72
CA GLN A 36 9.61 19.77 0.96
C GLN A 36 10.54 19.66 -0.26
N VAL A 37 10.28 18.72 -1.15
CA VAL A 37 11.07 18.50 -2.38
C VAL A 37 10.33 18.92 -3.66
N GLY A 38 9.22 19.64 -3.54
CA GLY A 38 8.46 20.20 -4.66
C GLY A 38 7.53 19.20 -5.38
N LEU A 39 7.30 18.02 -4.83
CA LEU A 39 6.42 16.99 -5.37
C LEU A 39 4.98 17.14 -4.87
N TYR A 40 4.35 18.29 -5.11
CA TYR A 40 3.03 18.63 -4.55
C TYR A 40 1.93 17.68 -5.00
N ARG A 41 1.83 17.40 -6.31
CA ARG A 41 0.80 16.49 -6.84
C ARG A 41 0.95 15.08 -6.27
N GLN A 42 2.16 14.54 -6.24
CA GLN A 42 2.42 13.21 -5.71
C GLN A 42 2.13 13.14 -4.21
N GLY A 43 2.51 14.17 -3.45
CA GLY A 43 2.20 14.24 -2.03
C GLY A 43 0.69 14.24 -1.74
N LEU A 44 -0.09 14.96 -2.54
CA LEU A 44 -1.56 15.01 -2.39
C LEU A 44 -2.21 13.67 -2.76
N LEU A 45 -1.73 13.00 -3.81
CA LEU A 45 -2.32 11.78 -4.37
C LEU A 45 -1.73 10.48 -3.79
N HIS A 46 -0.65 10.59 -3.00
CA HIS A 46 0.05 9.45 -2.44
C HIS A 46 -0.92 8.50 -1.73
N ASP A 47 -0.88 7.24 -2.14
CA ASP A 47 -1.61 6.14 -1.51
C ASP A 47 -3.13 6.33 -1.33
N LEU A 48 -3.77 7.19 -2.14
CA LEU A 48 -5.22 7.35 -2.08
C LEU A 48 -5.97 6.05 -2.33
N SER A 49 -5.38 5.11 -3.05
CA SER A 49 -5.97 3.78 -3.31
C SER A 49 -6.22 2.97 -2.03
N LYS A 50 -5.48 3.24 -0.95
CA LYS A 50 -5.66 2.59 0.36
C LYS A 50 -7.05 2.83 0.97
N TYR A 51 -7.75 3.90 0.56
CA TYR A 51 -9.12 4.18 1.01
C TYR A 51 -10.19 3.50 0.15
N THR A 52 -9.82 2.86 -0.95
CA THR A 52 -10.75 2.04 -1.74
C THR A 52 -11.14 0.78 -0.98
N TRP A 53 -12.34 0.28 -1.25
CA TRP A 53 -12.83 -0.92 -0.58
C TRP A 53 -11.90 -2.13 -0.75
N THR A 54 -11.32 -2.28 -1.93
CA THR A 54 -10.38 -3.39 -2.25
C THR A 54 -9.20 -3.46 -1.30
N GLU A 55 -8.58 -2.31 -0.97
CA GLU A 55 -7.43 -2.26 -0.06
C GLU A 55 -7.86 -2.10 1.39
N PHE A 56 -8.86 -1.26 1.66
CA PHE A 56 -9.29 -0.93 3.01
C PHE A 56 -9.83 -2.15 3.76
N LYS A 57 -10.67 -2.99 3.13
CA LYS A 57 -11.18 -4.22 3.76
C LYS A 57 -10.07 -5.18 4.18
N THR A 58 -9.03 -5.35 3.36
CA THR A 58 -7.85 -6.14 3.70
C THR A 58 -7.09 -5.51 4.87
N GLY A 59 -6.92 -4.19 4.84
CA GLY A 59 -6.33 -3.45 5.94
C GLY A 59 -7.04 -3.70 7.27
N VAL A 60 -8.35 -3.64 7.28
CA VAL A 60 -9.17 -3.90 8.49
C VAL A 60 -9.07 -5.36 8.94
N ARG A 61 -9.17 -6.29 7.99
CA ARG A 61 -9.17 -7.74 8.27
C ARG A 61 -7.86 -8.22 8.87
N TYR A 62 -6.74 -7.73 8.35
CA TYR A 62 -5.39 -8.16 8.73
C TYR A 62 -4.63 -7.15 9.60
N TYR A 63 -5.33 -6.15 10.15
CA TYR A 63 -4.72 -5.15 11.01
C TYR A 63 -4.12 -5.77 12.27
N GLN A 64 -2.83 -5.51 12.51
CA GLN A 64 -2.09 -5.97 13.69
C GLN A 64 -1.42 -4.81 14.45
N GLY A 65 -1.29 -3.63 13.84
CA GLY A 65 -0.70 -2.43 14.42
C GLY A 65 0.81 -2.29 14.22
N ASP A 66 1.53 -3.38 14.05
CA ASP A 66 3.00 -3.45 13.99
C ASP A 66 3.55 -3.89 12.63
N ARG A 67 2.69 -4.31 11.71
CA ARG A 67 3.09 -4.77 10.38
C ARG A 67 2.05 -4.46 9.30
N SER A 68 2.49 -4.50 8.05
CA SER A 68 1.61 -4.31 6.90
C SER A 68 0.53 -5.40 6.82
N PRO A 69 -0.77 -5.02 6.71
CA PRO A 69 -1.84 -5.97 6.45
C PRO A 69 -1.64 -6.81 5.19
N ASN A 70 -1.02 -6.25 4.14
CA ASN A 70 -0.72 -6.97 2.90
C ASN A 70 0.30 -8.10 3.12
N ALA A 71 1.26 -7.91 4.02
CA ALA A 71 2.22 -8.95 4.39
C ALA A 71 1.50 -10.12 5.09
N ALA A 72 0.59 -9.83 6.02
CA ALA A 72 -0.22 -10.84 6.68
C ALA A 72 -1.14 -11.60 5.71
N GLU A 73 -1.74 -10.91 4.74
CA GLU A 73 -2.54 -11.55 3.69
C GLU A 73 -1.68 -12.49 2.83
N LYS A 74 -0.46 -12.08 2.44
CA LYS A 74 0.47 -12.93 1.68
C LYS A 74 0.88 -14.20 2.42
N GLU A 75 1.11 -14.12 3.73
CA GLU A 75 1.45 -15.30 4.55
C GLU A 75 0.33 -16.34 4.56
N ILE A 76 -0.92 -15.89 4.59
CA ILE A 76 -2.09 -16.77 4.66
C ILE A 76 -2.48 -17.31 3.29
N MET A 77 -2.46 -16.46 2.24
CA MET A 77 -2.99 -16.77 0.92
C MET A 77 -1.90 -17.10 -0.12
N GLY A 78 -0.62 -16.83 0.18
CA GLY A 78 0.49 -16.92 -0.77
C GLY A 78 0.65 -15.69 -1.68
N TYR A 79 -0.35 -14.82 -1.73
CA TYR A 79 -0.35 -13.56 -2.48
C TYR A 79 -1.30 -12.56 -1.83
N SER A 80 -1.30 -11.31 -2.28
CA SER A 80 -2.21 -10.28 -1.77
C SER A 80 -2.91 -9.56 -2.92
N PRO A 81 -4.23 -9.77 -3.12
CA PRO A 81 -5.02 -8.99 -4.06
C PRO A 81 -4.99 -7.49 -3.76
N ALA A 82 -5.00 -7.11 -2.48
CA ALA A 82 -4.87 -5.72 -2.06
C ALA A 82 -3.52 -5.11 -2.49
N TRP A 83 -2.43 -5.86 -2.37
CA TRP A 83 -1.12 -5.43 -2.84
C TRP A 83 -1.05 -5.30 -4.36
N LEU A 84 -1.62 -6.25 -5.10
CA LEU A 84 -1.70 -6.17 -6.56
C LEU A 84 -2.47 -4.92 -7.02
N HIS A 85 -3.58 -4.62 -6.35
CA HIS A 85 -4.35 -3.40 -6.59
C HIS A 85 -3.54 -2.15 -6.28
N HIS A 86 -2.86 -2.14 -5.13
CA HIS A 86 -2.07 -1.01 -4.64
C HIS A 86 -0.88 -0.70 -5.56
N LYS A 87 -0.02 -1.68 -5.82
CA LYS A 87 1.18 -1.48 -6.65
C LYS A 87 0.84 -1.11 -8.10
N GLY A 88 -0.29 -1.57 -8.62
CA GLY A 88 -0.76 -1.22 -9.96
C GLY A 88 -1.27 0.23 -10.10
N ARG A 89 -1.55 0.91 -9.00
CA ARG A 89 -2.07 2.29 -8.95
C ARG A 89 -1.09 3.29 -8.38
N ASN A 90 0.00 2.84 -7.77
CA ASN A 90 0.98 3.68 -7.07
C ASN A 90 2.37 3.48 -7.68
N LYS A 91 2.75 4.39 -8.56
CA LYS A 91 3.98 4.31 -9.37
C LYS A 91 5.28 4.51 -8.58
N HIS A 92 5.19 4.87 -7.29
CA HIS A 92 6.34 4.94 -6.40
C HIS A 92 6.79 3.57 -5.86
N HIS A 93 6.05 2.49 -6.16
CA HIS A 93 6.50 1.12 -5.91
C HIS A 93 7.28 0.58 -7.10
N PHE A 94 8.47 0.04 -6.86
CA PHE A 94 9.33 -0.48 -7.95
C PHE A 94 8.68 -1.66 -8.69
N GLU A 95 7.81 -2.42 -8.03
CA GLU A 95 7.08 -3.54 -8.62
C GLU A 95 6.09 -3.11 -9.72
N TYR A 96 5.72 -1.84 -9.80
CA TYR A 96 4.99 -1.28 -10.93
C TYR A 96 5.83 -1.31 -12.22
N TRP A 97 7.14 -1.16 -12.09
CA TRP A 97 8.11 -1.01 -13.18
C TRP A 97 8.77 -2.34 -13.56
N ILE A 98 8.02 -3.42 -13.48
CA ILE A 98 8.43 -4.77 -13.88
C ILE A 98 7.59 -5.20 -15.08
N ASP A 99 8.26 -5.72 -16.11
CA ASP A 99 7.62 -6.21 -17.32
C ASP A 99 8.21 -7.55 -17.74
N VAL A 100 7.60 -8.18 -18.72
CA VAL A 100 8.08 -9.42 -19.33
C VAL A 100 8.64 -9.12 -20.72
N SER A 101 9.93 -9.32 -20.89
CA SER A 101 10.57 -9.21 -22.20
C SER A 101 10.45 -10.52 -22.98
N THR A 102 10.11 -10.40 -24.26
CA THR A 102 10.08 -11.52 -25.22
C THR A 102 11.21 -11.42 -26.25
N ARG A 103 12.21 -10.57 -25.97
CA ARG A 103 13.35 -10.33 -26.85
C ARG A 103 14.15 -11.62 -27.04
N GLU A 104 14.56 -11.90 -28.28
CA GLU A 104 15.37 -13.08 -28.63
C GLU A 104 14.67 -14.40 -28.27
N ASP A 105 13.33 -14.44 -28.38
CA ASP A 105 12.51 -15.60 -28.02
C ASP A 105 12.76 -16.11 -26.58
N ASN A 106 13.30 -15.25 -25.72
CA ASN A 106 13.61 -15.57 -24.34
C ASN A 106 12.72 -14.77 -23.37
N TRP A 107 11.72 -15.44 -22.80
CA TRP A 107 10.82 -14.88 -21.82
C TRP A 107 11.54 -14.66 -20.49
N ARG A 108 11.65 -13.40 -20.08
CA ARG A 108 12.27 -13.04 -18.80
C ARG A 108 11.61 -11.83 -18.18
N ILE A 109 11.61 -11.78 -16.86
CA ILE A 109 11.20 -10.62 -16.09
C ILE A 109 12.31 -9.56 -16.17
N VAL A 110 11.93 -8.34 -16.51
CA VAL A 110 12.85 -7.21 -16.63
C VAL A 110 12.36 -6.02 -15.81
N GLY A 111 13.29 -5.27 -15.24
CA GLY A 111 13.01 -3.98 -14.62
C GLY A 111 12.97 -2.87 -15.66
N VAL A 112 12.01 -1.98 -15.55
CA VAL A 112 11.90 -0.75 -16.34
C VAL A 112 12.34 0.43 -15.47
N LYS A 113 13.08 1.37 -16.05
CA LYS A 113 13.60 2.53 -15.30
C LYS A 113 12.45 3.37 -14.72
N MET A 114 12.42 3.49 -13.41
CA MET A 114 11.49 4.36 -12.70
C MET A 114 11.86 5.83 -12.93
N PRO A 115 10.92 6.71 -13.34
CA PRO A 115 11.15 8.15 -13.39
C PRO A 115 11.54 8.73 -12.03
N VAL A 116 12.48 9.68 -12.03
CA VAL A 116 13.06 10.24 -10.78
C VAL A 116 12.01 10.73 -9.80
N ARG A 117 10.93 11.37 -10.28
CA ARG A 117 9.83 11.85 -9.41
C ARG A 117 9.18 10.75 -8.58
N TYR A 118 9.01 9.55 -9.13
CA TYR A 118 8.45 8.40 -8.41
C TYR A 118 9.48 7.75 -7.50
N PHE A 119 10.74 7.76 -7.90
CA PHE A 119 11.84 7.33 -7.04
C PHE A 119 11.94 8.20 -5.78
N VAL A 120 11.86 9.52 -5.93
CA VAL A 120 11.87 10.46 -4.79
C VAL A 120 10.64 10.25 -3.90
N GLU A 121 9.44 10.08 -4.48
CA GLU A 121 8.24 9.73 -3.73
C GLU A 121 8.41 8.43 -2.93
N MET A 122 9.00 7.38 -3.53
CA MET A 122 9.33 6.13 -2.86
C MET A 122 10.28 6.35 -1.67
N VAL A 123 11.26 7.23 -1.80
CA VAL A 123 12.19 7.57 -0.70
C VAL A 123 11.43 8.25 0.43
N MET A 124 10.54 9.22 0.13
CA MET A 124 9.72 9.90 1.13
C MET A 124 8.76 8.94 1.85
N ASP A 125 8.20 7.98 1.11
CA ASP A 125 7.37 6.90 1.65
C ASP A 125 8.14 6.06 2.68
N ARG A 126 9.36 5.66 2.37
CA ARG A 126 10.23 4.87 3.27
C ARG A 126 10.71 5.66 4.49
N ILE A 127 11.00 6.94 4.33
CA ILE A 127 11.38 7.82 5.45
C ILE A 127 10.21 7.97 6.43
N ALA A 128 8.98 8.03 5.93
CA ALA A 128 7.77 8.17 6.73
C ALA A 128 7.32 6.87 7.42
N ALA A 129 7.83 5.74 6.97
CA ALA A 129 7.49 4.43 7.52
C ALA A 129 8.05 4.20 8.92
#